data_66ebc3452a0b6fac9b321ed744a5f9ed
#
_entry.id   66ebc3452a0b6fac9b321ed744a5f9ed
#
_cell.length_a   1.000
_cell.length_b   1.000
_cell.length_c   1.000
_cell.angle_alpha   90.00
_cell.angle_beta   90.00
_cell.angle_gamma   90.00
#
_symmetry.space_group_name_H-M   'P 1'
#
loop_
_entity.id
_entity.type
_entity.pdbx_description
1 polymer ?
#
loop_
_entity_poly.entity_id
_entity_poly.type
_entity_poly.pdbx_seq_one_letter_code
_entity_poly.pdbx_strand_id
1 'polypeptide(L)'
;SQGVLDVSSADLDNRGGALSGKQSLRLSAANLDNRGGLLTSDGELELTAGRVDSADGGEISARGDLRLTVERLVQRQGRLVGERGVSLDLRGGDLDNQGGLISARGPLSIERLNVLDNRQGGEISSQQGFELLARRIDNGQQGRIISAGKLRLDADALGNAGAGLLSGWQGLTVTGGSLDNSAGGTLSSKDGELAISLGGALDNHGQGALVSKGAQRIDAASLDNAQGIVSGESDVTLSIAGKLDNGQGGLVSAQRALSFERDDTLLNNAGGRINGGSLLLKGASLDNSDGQLISQGRLDAILGGALVNTGAARLASGGDLLLRSASVDNRGGKLVSQGLLEISAGSLDNSASGTLASQADMSLRLVGGALRNQQDGLIFSQAGALEVQAGSLDNRQGTLQAQGDNRLRIGGALDNQGGRLDSRAGNLDLQSGSLDNGAGGVLNSAKGWLKLVTGLFDNSAGVTQAQSLEIRAGQGVRNQQGHLSALGGDNRIVTADFDNQGGGLYASGLLSLDGQRFLNQGAAAGQGGKVGAGRIDFSLAGALANRFGQLESESELHLRAAAIDNSGGSLRALGRSGSTRLVAGDLNNAYGVLESANQDLDLQLGSLANAGG
;
A
#
# COMPACT_ATOMS: atom_id res chain seq x y z
N SER A 1 28.71 65.38 -4.84
CA SER A 1 27.92 66.57 -4.56
C SER A 1 27.44 66.60 -3.12
N GLN A 2 27.46 67.77 -2.44
CA GLN A 2 26.83 67.92 -1.11
C GLN A 2 25.28 68.04 -1.19
N GLY A 3 24.76 68.28 -2.38
CA GLY A 3 23.32 68.35 -2.68
C GLY A 3 22.86 67.28 -3.65
N VAL A 4 22.03 67.71 -4.59
CA VAL A 4 21.60 66.90 -5.73
C VAL A 4 22.71 66.76 -6.74
N LEU A 5 23.00 65.62 -7.27
CA LEU A 5 23.81 65.41 -8.46
C LEU A 5 22.88 64.91 -9.60
N ASP A 6 22.82 65.71 -10.66
CA ASP A 6 22.04 65.43 -11.85
C ASP A 6 22.97 65.28 -13.06
N VAL A 7 22.99 64.17 -13.75
CA VAL A 7 23.85 63.87 -14.89
C VAL A 7 23.03 63.41 -16.05
N SER A 8 23.16 64.06 -17.19
CA SER A 8 22.50 63.59 -18.44
C SER A 8 23.56 63.48 -19.55
N SER A 9 23.60 62.29 -20.21
CA SER A 9 24.56 62.02 -21.27
C SER A 9 24.00 60.99 -22.22
N ALA A 10 24.45 60.91 -23.46
CA ALA A 10 24.13 59.79 -24.34
C ALA A 10 24.85 58.53 -23.86
N ASP A 11 26.16 58.63 -23.67
CA ASP A 11 26.98 57.53 -23.13
C ASP A 11 27.68 58.04 -21.85
N LEU A 12 27.63 57.22 -20.79
CA LEU A 12 28.25 57.50 -19.52
C LEU A 12 29.23 56.40 -19.15
N ASP A 13 30.51 56.71 -19.12
CA ASP A 13 31.57 55.78 -18.68
C ASP A 13 31.99 56.14 -17.25
N ASN A 14 31.61 55.25 -16.29
CA ASN A 14 31.97 55.36 -14.88
C ASN A 14 32.81 54.14 -14.42
N ARG A 15 33.52 53.50 -15.33
CA ARG A 15 34.36 52.35 -14.98
C ARG A 15 35.43 52.72 -13.97
N GLY A 16 35.42 52.03 -12.79
CA GLY A 16 36.31 52.32 -11.68
C GLY A 16 36.17 53.74 -11.12
N GLY A 17 35.18 54.51 -11.58
CA GLY A 17 34.85 55.86 -11.13
C GLY A 17 33.84 55.89 -9.98
N ALA A 18 33.59 57.09 -9.43
CA ALA A 18 32.57 57.25 -8.39
C ALA A 18 31.69 58.45 -8.64
N LEU A 19 30.38 58.28 -8.72
CA LEU A 19 29.37 59.35 -8.73
C LEU A 19 28.55 59.24 -7.43
N SER A 20 28.56 60.34 -6.66
CA SER A 20 27.89 60.38 -5.36
C SER A 20 27.07 61.64 -5.18
N GLY A 21 25.82 61.54 -4.78
CA GLY A 21 24.90 62.58 -4.38
C GLY A 21 24.49 62.46 -2.92
N LYS A 22 24.71 63.54 -2.11
CA LYS A 22 24.35 63.47 -0.68
C LYS A 22 22.83 63.53 -0.45
N GLN A 23 22.13 64.37 -1.23
CA GLN A 23 20.65 64.41 -1.13
C GLN A 23 19.98 63.50 -2.13
N SER A 24 20.42 63.48 -3.37
CA SER A 24 19.95 62.55 -4.40
C SER A 24 20.95 62.46 -5.54
N LEU A 25 20.92 61.37 -6.26
CA LEU A 25 21.62 61.11 -7.52
C LEU A 25 20.61 60.80 -8.62
N ARG A 26 20.59 61.64 -9.66
CA ARG A 26 19.77 61.38 -10.85
C ARG A 26 20.66 61.19 -12.05
N LEU A 27 20.46 60.10 -12.76
CA LEU A 27 21.23 59.76 -13.96
C LEU A 27 20.29 59.47 -15.13
N SER A 28 20.59 60.05 -16.28
CA SER A 28 19.90 59.73 -17.54
C SER A 28 20.94 59.50 -18.63
N ALA A 29 20.90 58.27 -19.24
CA ALA A 29 21.83 57.91 -20.32
C ALA A 29 21.19 56.95 -21.31
N ALA A 30 21.67 56.92 -22.56
CA ALA A 30 21.33 55.78 -23.43
C ALA A 30 22.09 54.52 -22.99
N ASN A 31 23.40 54.67 -22.73
CA ASN A 31 24.23 53.56 -22.23
C ASN A 31 25.03 54.04 -21.00
N LEU A 32 25.09 53.21 -19.98
CA LEU A 32 25.89 53.41 -18.79
C LEU A 32 26.83 52.22 -18.57
N ASP A 33 28.13 52.46 -18.57
CA ASP A 33 29.16 51.47 -18.16
C ASP A 33 29.66 51.82 -16.76
N ASN A 34 29.23 51.06 -15.75
CA ASN A 34 29.60 51.21 -14.35
C ASN A 34 30.42 49.99 -13.84
N ARG A 35 31.12 49.30 -14.72
CA ARG A 35 31.95 48.15 -14.32
C ARG A 35 33.04 48.57 -13.34
N GLY A 36 33.06 47.90 -12.16
CA GLY A 36 33.96 48.30 -11.07
C GLY A 36 33.77 49.70 -10.54
N GLY A 37 32.75 50.44 -10.99
CA GLY A 37 32.42 51.80 -10.58
C GLY A 37 31.40 51.86 -9.45
N LEU A 38 31.27 53.04 -8.82
CA LEU A 38 30.37 53.30 -7.71
C LEU A 38 29.35 54.38 -8.08
N LEU A 39 28.06 54.04 -8.00
CA LEU A 39 26.96 55.01 -8.03
C LEU A 39 26.27 54.96 -6.68
N THR A 40 26.32 56.07 -5.91
CA THR A 40 25.76 56.04 -4.56
C THR A 40 25.00 57.31 -4.21
N SER A 41 23.99 57.20 -3.34
CA SER A 41 23.27 58.32 -2.77
C SER A 41 22.97 58.11 -1.30
N ASP A 42 23.17 59.17 -0.46
CA ASP A 42 22.67 59.15 0.93
C ASP A 42 21.13 59.31 0.99
N GLY A 43 20.53 59.87 -0.06
CA GLY A 43 19.07 59.93 -0.25
C GLY A 43 18.60 59.00 -1.36
N GLU A 44 17.77 59.52 -2.27
CA GLU A 44 17.25 58.73 -3.41
C GLU A 44 18.27 58.61 -4.54
N LEU A 45 18.25 57.48 -5.24
CA LEU A 45 18.95 57.29 -6.50
C LEU A 45 17.93 56.94 -7.60
N GLU A 46 17.91 57.75 -8.65
CA GLU A 46 17.07 57.53 -9.83
C GLU A 46 17.97 57.38 -11.07
N LEU A 47 17.83 56.25 -11.78
CA LEU A 47 18.59 55.99 -12.99
C LEU A 47 17.64 55.61 -14.13
N THR A 48 17.70 56.32 -15.23
CA THR A 48 17.00 55.97 -16.45
C THR A 48 18.03 55.76 -17.59
N ALA A 49 18.04 54.56 -18.15
CA ALA A 49 18.93 54.21 -19.25
C ALA A 49 18.35 53.17 -20.20
N GLY A 50 18.86 53.08 -21.41
CA GLY A 50 18.59 51.95 -22.30
C GLY A 50 19.35 50.70 -21.78
N ARG A 51 20.65 50.80 -21.64
CA ARG A 51 21.51 49.73 -21.13
C ARG A 51 22.35 50.18 -19.94
N VAL A 52 22.39 49.33 -18.91
CA VAL A 52 23.29 49.50 -17.77
C VAL A 52 24.17 48.25 -17.65
N ASP A 53 25.48 48.45 -17.59
CA ASP A 53 26.46 47.45 -17.28
C ASP A 53 27.16 47.80 -15.97
N SER A 54 26.82 47.14 -14.88
CA SER A 54 27.39 47.30 -13.53
C SER A 54 28.06 46.01 -13.07
N ALA A 55 28.68 45.30 -14.00
CA ALA A 55 29.40 44.06 -13.73
C ALA A 55 30.75 44.31 -13.03
N ASP A 56 31.47 43.19 -12.76
CA ASP A 56 32.87 43.20 -12.30
C ASP A 56 33.09 44.05 -11.02
N GLY A 57 32.19 43.92 -10.05
CA GLY A 57 32.21 44.66 -8.79
C GLY A 57 31.62 46.07 -8.86
N GLY A 58 30.93 46.42 -9.95
CA GLY A 58 30.18 47.69 -10.02
C GLY A 58 29.09 47.74 -8.94
N GLU A 59 28.95 48.90 -8.27
CA GLU A 59 27.96 49.08 -7.21
C GLU A 59 26.99 50.21 -7.55
N ILE A 60 25.71 49.99 -7.31
CA ILE A 60 24.62 50.95 -7.36
C ILE A 60 23.92 50.89 -6.01
N SER A 61 24.01 51.93 -5.19
CA SER A 61 23.47 51.89 -3.83
C SER A 61 22.79 53.21 -3.41
N ALA A 62 21.72 53.08 -2.60
CA ALA A 62 21.02 54.21 -2.01
C ALA A 62 20.59 53.90 -0.57
N ARG A 63 20.73 54.88 0.34
CA ARG A 63 20.11 54.83 1.67
C ARG A 63 18.61 55.11 1.63
N GLY A 64 18.17 55.92 0.68
CA GLY A 64 16.76 56.12 0.34
C GLY A 64 16.23 55.08 -0.63
N ASP A 65 15.26 55.49 -1.44
CA ASP A 65 14.72 54.66 -2.49
C ASP A 65 15.66 54.59 -3.69
N LEU A 66 15.83 53.39 -4.22
CA LEU A 66 16.59 53.12 -5.43
C LEU A 66 15.63 52.77 -6.57
N ARG A 67 15.61 53.62 -7.62
CA ARG A 67 14.75 53.44 -8.78
C ARG A 67 15.55 53.35 -10.07
N LEU A 68 15.43 52.23 -10.77
CA LEU A 68 16.03 52.02 -12.08
C LEU A 68 14.95 51.80 -13.12
N THR A 69 15.01 52.50 -14.23
CA THR A 69 14.19 52.27 -15.41
C THR A 69 15.14 51.99 -16.58
N VAL A 70 15.23 50.74 -16.98
CA VAL A 70 16.24 50.24 -17.94
C VAL A 70 15.66 49.16 -18.86
N GLU A 71 16.20 49.03 -20.10
CA GLU A 71 15.80 47.95 -20.99
C GLU A 71 16.68 46.71 -20.82
N ARG A 72 17.93 46.88 -20.38
CA ARG A 72 18.85 45.80 -20.05
C ARG A 72 19.76 46.16 -18.89
N LEU A 73 19.75 45.30 -17.86
CA LEU A 73 20.65 45.43 -16.72
C LEU A 73 21.58 44.19 -16.66
N VAL A 74 22.89 44.45 -16.77
CA VAL A 74 23.94 43.49 -16.52
C VAL A 74 24.58 43.79 -15.18
N GLN A 75 24.40 42.89 -14.22
CA GLN A 75 24.80 43.02 -12.82
C GLN A 75 25.73 41.88 -12.38
N ARG A 76 26.47 41.28 -13.31
CA ARG A 76 27.36 40.15 -13.02
C ARG A 76 28.41 40.52 -11.98
N GLN A 77 28.41 39.76 -10.85
CA GLN A 77 29.31 40.02 -9.72
C GLN A 77 29.24 41.47 -9.19
N GLY A 78 28.22 42.23 -9.57
CA GLY A 78 27.96 43.58 -9.12
C GLY A 78 27.03 43.62 -7.91
N ARG A 79 26.78 44.81 -7.37
CA ARG A 79 25.90 45.02 -6.21
C ARG A 79 24.88 46.12 -6.48
N LEU A 80 23.61 45.81 -6.20
CA LEU A 80 22.51 46.77 -6.24
C LEU A 80 21.80 46.72 -4.89
N VAL A 81 21.92 47.78 -4.09
CA VAL A 81 21.46 47.78 -2.69
C VAL A 81 20.64 49.01 -2.37
N GLY A 82 19.39 48.78 -1.93
CA GLY A 82 18.53 49.84 -1.40
C GLY A 82 18.24 49.64 0.09
N GLU A 83 18.64 50.59 0.95
CA GLU A 83 18.34 50.45 2.37
C GLU A 83 16.85 50.67 2.70
N ARG A 84 16.12 51.46 1.88
CA ARG A 84 14.70 51.71 2.04
C ARG A 84 13.86 50.87 1.11
N GLY A 85 14.04 50.94 -0.19
CA GLY A 85 13.36 50.17 -1.20
C GLY A 85 14.12 50.10 -2.51
N VAL A 86 13.83 49.11 -3.33
CA VAL A 86 14.38 48.91 -4.67
C VAL A 86 13.23 48.72 -5.66
N SER A 87 13.22 49.55 -6.70
CA SER A 87 12.28 49.43 -7.82
C SER A 87 13.05 49.32 -9.14
N LEU A 88 12.92 48.21 -9.83
CA LEU A 88 13.51 47.96 -11.14
C LEU A 88 12.40 47.82 -12.16
N ASP A 89 12.35 48.67 -13.15
CA ASP A 89 11.49 48.56 -14.31
C ASP A 89 12.33 48.22 -15.54
N LEU A 90 12.21 46.97 -16.01
CA LEU A 90 13.03 46.44 -17.11
C LEU A 90 12.45 46.76 -18.52
N ARG A 91 11.28 47.38 -18.61
CA ARG A 91 10.63 47.71 -19.88
C ARG A 91 10.47 46.57 -20.86
N GLY A 92 10.34 45.33 -20.36
CA GLY A 92 10.28 44.11 -21.15
C GLY A 92 11.65 43.50 -21.51
N GLY A 93 12.72 43.98 -20.90
CA GLY A 93 14.09 43.51 -21.12
C GLY A 93 14.57 42.49 -20.12
N ASP A 94 15.87 42.22 -20.17
CA ASP A 94 16.52 41.12 -19.43
C ASP A 94 17.35 41.65 -18.24
N LEU A 95 17.42 40.86 -17.18
CA LEU A 95 18.25 41.05 -16.01
C LEU A 95 19.25 39.90 -15.89
N ASP A 96 20.54 40.23 -15.98
CA ASP A 96 21.66 39.33 -15.78
C ASP A 96 22.33 39.63 -14.42
N ASN A 97 22.03 38.81 -13.40
CA ASN A 97 22.55 38.93 -12.04
C ASN A 97 23.46 37.75 -11.66
N GLN A 98 24.17 37.14 -12.62
CA GLN A 98 25.07 36.03 -12.34
C GLN A 98 26.15 36.45 -11.32
N GLY A 99 26.22 35.74 -10.18
CA GLY A 99 27.15 36.05 -9.08
C GLY A 99 26.93 37.44 -8.44
N GLY A 100 25.91 38.18 -8.84
CA GLY A 100 25.62 39.52 -8.36
C GLY A 100 24.67 39.53 -7.17
N LEU A 101 24.51 40.69 -6.53
CA LEU A 101 23.62 40.91 -5.39
C LEU A 101 22.62 42.02 -5.70
N ILE A 102 21.33 41.69 -5.60
CA ILE A 102 20.24 42.68 -5.54
C ILE A 102 19.57 42.53 -4.17
N SER A 103 19.63 43.57 -3.34
CA SER A 103 19.11 43.52 -1.97
C SER A 103 18.31 44.75 -1.59
N ALA A 104 17.13 44.52 -1.02
CA ALA A 104 16.29 45.58 -0.45
C ALA A 104 15.95 45.29 1.02
N ARG A 105 16.15 46.26 1.92
CA ARG A 105 15.62 46.14 3.30
C ARG A 105 14.12 46.39 3.35
N GLY A 106 13.60 47.23 2.49
CA GLY A 106 12.18 47.50 2.31
C GLY A 106 11.59 46.75 1.13
N PRO A 107 10.57 47.32 0.48
CA PRO A 107 9.94 46.72 -0.69
C PRO A 107 10.92 46.50 -1.84
N LEU A 108 10.83 45.36 -2.50
CA LEU A 108 11.49 45.06 -3.77
C LEU A 108 10.42 44.90 -4.85
N SER A 109 10.50 45.69 -5.91
CA SER A 109 9.70 45.56 -7.11
C SER A 109 10.61 45.34 -8.32
N ILE A 110 10.34 44.34 -9.13
CA ILE A 110 10.99 44.07 -10.42
C ILE A 110 9.88 43.86 -11.44
N GLU A 111 9.68 44.87 -12.28
CA GLU A 111 8.56 44.94 -13.19
C GLU A 111 8.99 44.78 -14.64
N ARG A 112 8.09 44.27 -15.46
CA ARG A 112 8.24 44.12 -16.92
C ARG A 112 9.53 43.37 -17.31
N LEU A 113 9.87 42.33 -16.54
CA LEU A 113 11.03 41.47 -16.73
C LEU A 113 10.71 40.39 -17.78
N ASN A 114 11.60 40.20 -18.78
CA ASN A 114 11.49 39.13 -19.76
C ASN A 114 12.26 37.88 -19.30
N VAL A 115 13.57 37.99 -19.09
CA VAL A 115 14.43 36.90 -18.64
C VAL A 115 15.25 37.33 -17.44
N LEU A 116 15.26 36.49 -16.40
CA LEU A 116 16.19 36.61 -15.27
C LEU A 116 17.25 35.50 -15.36
N ASP A 117 18.50 35.88 -15.35
CA ASP A 117 19.62 34.99 -15.11
C ASP A 117 20.27 35.32 -13.75
N ASN A 118 20.00 34.49 -12.73
CA ASN A 118 20.50 34.62 -11.35
C ASN A 118 21.45 33.50 -10.96
N ARG A 119 22.05 32.82 -11.94
CA ARG A 119 22.95 31.68 -11.72
C ARG A 119 24.28 32.09 -11.05
N GLN A 120 25.14 31.07 -10.81
CA GLN A 120 26.50 31.22 -10.32
C GLN A 120 26.59 31.98 -8.97
N GLY A 121 25.65 31.67 -8.07
CA GLY A 121 25.57 32.32 -6.76
C GLY A 121 24.98 33.73 -6.76
N GLY A 122 24.29 34.16 -7.82
CA GLY A 122 23.53 35.39 -7.83
C GLY A 122 22.48 35.41 -6.71
N GLU A 123 22.30 36.53 -6.04
CA GLU A 123 21.32 36.68 -4.95
C GLU A 123 20.36 37.85 -5.24
N ILE A 124 19.06 37.55 -5.07
CA ILE A 124 17.98 38.54 -5.03
C ILE A 124 17.28 38.40 -3.69
N SER A 125 17.31 39.42 -2.85
CA SER A 125 16.76 39.31 -1.49
C SER A 125 15.99 40.57 -1.03
N SER A 126 14.92 40.31 -0.22
CA SER A 126 14.15 41.37 0.44
C SER A 126 13.73 40.95 1.84
N GLN A 127 13.70 41.90 2.79
CA GLN A 127 13.12 41.67 4.11
C GLN A 127 11.58 41.73 4.10
N GLN A 128 10.97 42.09 2.98
CA GLN A 128 9.53 42.07 2.77
C GLN A 128 9.13 41.08 1.68
N GLY A 129 7.82 40.78 1.56
CA GLY A 129 7.30 40.00 0.45
C GLY A 129 7.54 40.70 -0.89
N PHE A 130 7.80 39.92 -1.94
CA PHE A 130 7.88 40.41 -3.31
C PHE A 130 7.47 39.35 -4.33
N GLU A 131 7.26 39.79 -5.56
CA GLU A 131 6.94 38.93 -6.68
C GLU A 131 7.88 39.13 -7.87
N LEU A 132 8.11 38.08 -8.62
CA LEU A 132 8.83 38.08 -9.88
C LEU A 132 7.95 37.42 -10.95
N LEU A 133 7.64 38.20 -11.97
CA LEU A 133 6.94 37.76 -13.16
C LEU A 133 7.87 37.86 -14.35
N ALA A 134 8.14 36.75 -15.04
CA ALA A 134 9.02 36.70 -16.19
C ALA A 134 8.65 35.58 -17.13
N ARG A 135 9.05 35.68 -18.40
CA ARG A 135 8.94 34.53 -19.30
C ARG A 135 9.87 33.40 -18.85
N ARG A 136 11.08 33.71 -18.37
CA ARG A 136 12.03 32.73 -17.88
C ARG A 136 12.77 33.26 -16.65
N ILE A 137 12.89 32.41 -15.64
CA ILE A 137 13.73 32.61 -14.45
C ILE A 137 14.73 31.48 -14.40
N ASP A 138 16.02 31.78 -14.36
CA ASP A 138 17.10 30.84 -14.16
C ASP A 138 17.85 31.19 -12.87
N ASN A 139 17.60 30.39 -11.81
CA ASN A 139 18.20 30.52 -10.48
C ASN A 139 19.09 29.30 -10.16
N GLY A 140 19.51 28.57 -11.16
CA GLY A 140 20.37 27.40 -10.99
C GLY A 140 21.79 27.74 -10.51
N GLN A 141 22.64 26.72 -10.36
CA GLN A 141 24.05 26.88 -10.02
C GLN A 141 24.25 27.79 -8.79
N GLN A 142 23.61 27.42 -7.66
CA GLN A 142 23.68 28.14 -6.36
C GLN A 142 23.02 29.53 -6.33
N GLY A 143 22.23 29.91 -7.32
CA GLY A 143 21.44 31.12 -7.30
C GLY A 143 20.47 31.17 -6.12
N ARG A 144 20.14 32.32 -5.59
CA ARG A 144 19.32 32.52 -4.40
C ARG A 144 18.28 33.61 -4.64
N ILE A 145 17.01 33.27 -4.46
CA ILE A 145 15.92 34.27 -4.44
C ILE A 145 15.21 34.09 -3.10
N ILE A 146 15.33 35.12 -2.23
CA ILE A 146 14.95 35.01 -0.81
C ILE A 146 14.06 36.17 -0.40
N SER A 147 12.93 35.83 0.22
CA SER A 147 12.02 36.82 0.83
C SER A 147 11.82 36.48 2.31
N ALA A 148 11.96 37.46 3.20
CA ALA A 148 11.55 37.30 4.59
C ALA A 148 10.02 37.36 4.77
N GLY A 149 9.30 37.84 3.76
CA GLY A 149 7.85 37.76 3.65
C GLY A 149 7.38 36.60 2.75
N LYS A 150 6.31 36.85 1.99
CA LYS A 150 5.84 35.95 0.93
C LYS A 150 6.65 36.17 -0.34
N LEU A 151 7.01 35.09 -1.00
CA LEU A 151 7.63 35.07 -2.33
C LEU A 151 6.65 34.48 -3.35
N ARG A 152 6.39 35.21 -4.42
CA ARG A 152 5.62 34.72 -5.56
C ARG A 152 6.49 34.75 -6.82
N LEU A 153 6.55 33.63 -7.50
CA LEU A 153 7.25 33.48 -8.78
C LEU A 153 6.25 33.02 -9.83
N ASP A 154 6.27 33.64 -10.99
CA ASP A 154 5.45 33.28 -12.13
C ASP A 154 6.31 33.29 -13.40
N ALA A 155 6.46 32.11 -14.04
CA ALA A 155 7.29 32.01 -15.23
C ALA A 155 6.88 30.83 -16.12
N ASP A 156 6.96 30.98 -17.46
CA ASP A 156 6.75 29.86 -18.38
C ASP A 156 7.75 28.72 -18.11
N ALA A 157 9.00 29.10 -17.77
CA ALA A 157 10.04 28.13 -17.39
C ALA A 157 10.87 28.68 -16.22
N LEU A 158 10.95 27.88 -15.15
CA LEU A 158 11.73 28.19 -13.97
C LEU A 158 12.81 27.13 -13.74
N GLY A 159 14.09 27.54 -13.74
CA GLY A 159 15.25 26.70 -13.42
C GLY A 159 15.79 27.03 -12.04
N ASN A 160 15.91 26.04 -11.17
CA ASN A 160 16.51 26.13 -9.83
C ASN A 160 17.49 24.97 -9.57
N ALA A 161 17.92 24.28 -10.63
CA ALA A 161 18.79 23.12 -10.53
C ALA A 161 20.21 23.47 -10.08
N GLY A 162 20.95 22.48 -9.56
CA GLY A 162 22.35 22.70 -9.14
C GLY A 162 22.48 23.56 -7.89
N ALA A 163 21.78 23.17 -6.83
CA ALA A 163 21.78 23.83 -5.52
C ALA A 163 21.22 25.27 -5.50
N GLY A 164 20.32 25.62 -6.44
CA GLY A 164 19.56 26.85 -6.39
C GLY A 164 18.61 26.89 -5.18
N LEU A 165 18.37 28.08 -4.63
CA LEU A 165 17.47 28.30 -3.48
C LEU A 165 16.38 29.32 -3.81
N LEU A 166 15.12 28.87 -3.70
CA LEU A 166 13.94 29.74 -3.70
C LEU A 166 13.30 29.66 -2.31
N SER A 167 13.26 30.77 -1.59
CA SER A 167 12.78 30.78 -0.21
C SER A 167 11.85 31.95 0.10
N GLY A 168 10.63 31.64 0.53
CA GLY A 168 9.71 32.62 1.11
C GLY A 168 9.45 32.28 2.57
N TRP A 169 9.87 33.11 3.51
CA TRP A 169 9.75 32.81 4.93
C TRP A 169 8.29 32.62 5.35
N GLN A 170 7.38 33.50 4.92
CA GLN A 170 5.97 33.49 5.26
C GLN A 170 5.08 32.75 4.21
N GLY A 171 5.70 32.23 3.16
CA GLY A 171 5.03 31.50 2.08
C GLY A 171 5.80 31.60 0.77
N LEU A 172 5.76 30.52 0.00
CA LEU A 172 6.31 30.46 -1.36
C LEU A 172 5.22 29.97 -2.32
N THR A 173 4.95 30.77 -3.34
CA THR A 173 4.05 30.42 -4.43
C THR A 173 4.81 30.40 -5.74
N VAL A 174 4.72 29.31 -6.48
CA VAL A 174 5.29 29.15 -7.83
C VAL A 174 4.17 28.80 -8.79
N THR A 175 3.99 29.64 -9.82
CA THR A 175 3.04 29.37 -10.91
C THR A 175 3.76 29.40 -12.25
N GLY A 176 3.24 28.67 -13.24
CA GLY A 176 3.78 28.75 -14.60
C GLY A 176 3.73 27.47 -15.41
N GLY A 177 4.66 27.38 -16.37
CA GLY A 177 4.71 26.25 -17.30
C GLY A 177 5.44 25.03 -16.71
N SER A 178 6.72 25.16 -16.36
CA SER A 178 7.55 24.08 -15.84
C SER A 178 8.56 24.56 -14.79
N LEU A 179 8.97 23.65 -13.91
CA LEU A 179 9.99 23.87 -12.89
C LEU A 179 11.03 22.75 -12.89
N ASP A 180 12.30 23.11 -13.04
CA ASP A 180 13.45 22.24 -12.80
C ASP A 180 14.10 22.60 -11.46
N ASN A 181 13.90 21.76 -10.44
CA ASN A 181 14.51 21.87 -9.10
C ASN A 181 15.47 20.70 -8.83
N SER A 182 15.97 20.06 -9.87
CA SER A 182 16.86 18.91 -9.78
C SER A 182 18.25 19.20 -9.23
N ALA A 183 19.05 18.17 -9.03
CA ALA A 183 20.46 18.30 -8.63
C ALA A 183 20.68 19.22 -7.41
N GLY A 184 19.91 18.99 -6.34
CA GLY A 184 20.03 19.70 -5.05
C GLY A 184 19.34 21.05 -4.99
N GLY A 185 18.53 21.43 -5.99
CA GLY A 185 17.69 22.63 -5.92
C GLY A 185 16.74 22.59 -4.71
N THR A 186 16.45 23.72 -4.11
CA THR A 186 15.59 23.79 -2.92
C THR A 186 14.52 24.87 -3.05
N LEU A 187 13.26 24.46 -2.85
CA LEU A 187 12.14 25.35 -2.60
C LEU A 187 11.75 25.24 -1.12
N SER A 188 11.70 26.38 -0.44
CA SER A 188 11.44 26.39 1.01
C SER A 188 10.41 27.45 1.41
N SER A 189 9.41 27.04 2.19
CA SER A 189 8.55 27.94 2.96
C SER A 189 8.75 27.67 4.45
N LYS A 190 9.32 28.64 5.18
CA LYS A 190 9.77 28.39 6.56
C LYS A 190 8.62 28.38 7.57
N ASP A 191 7.69 29.32 7.49
CA ASP A 191 6.56 29.42 8.42
C ASP A 191 5.18 29.39 7.74
N GLY A 192 5.15 29.44 6.39
CA GLY A 192 3.94 29.52 5.60
C GLY A 192 3.72 28.31 4.68
N GLU A 193 2.79 28.46 3.78
CA GLU A 193 2.42 27.47 2.76
C GLU A 193 3.47 27.44 1.63
N LEU A 194 3.69 26.26 1.06
CA LEU A 194 4.36 26.09 -0.23
C LEU A 194 3.31 25.67 -1.27
N ALA A 195 3.03 26.55 -2.22
CA ALA A 195 2.09 26.29 -3.29
C ALA A 195 2.80 26.28 -4.66
N ILE A 196 2.69 25.18 -5.39
CA ILE A 196 3.24 25.01 -6.73
C ILE A 196 2.10 24.64 -7.67
N SER A 197 1.92 25.41 -8.74
CA SER A 197 0.90 25.17 -9.78
C SER A 197 1.52 25.33 -11.17
N LEU A 198 1.71 24.20 -11.85
CA LEU A 198 2.39 24.14 -13.14
C LEU A 198 1.51 23.47 -14.19
N GLY A 199 1.44 24.06 -15.37
CA GLY A 199 0.80 23.42 -16.52
C GLY A 199 1.59 22.25 -17.10
N GLY A 200 2.88 22.12 -16.79
CA GLY A 200 3.81 21.12 -17.28
C GLY A 200 4.48 20.33 -16.18
N ALA A 201 5.74 19.95 -16.42
CA ALA A 201 6.50 19.06 -15.53
C ALA A 201 7.12 19.82 -14.34
N LEU A 202 7.14 19.14 -13.20
CA LEU A 202 7.97 19.43 -12.03
C LEU A 202 9.07 18.37 -11.92
N ASP A 203 10.30 18.80 -12.07
CA ASP A 203 11.48 17.97 -11.90
C ASP A 203 12.16 18.29 -10.56
N ASN A 204 12.16 17.34 -9.64
CA ASN A 204 12.76 17.42 -8.30
C ASN A 204 13.75 16.27 -8.05
N HIS A 205 14.23 15.60 -9.13
CA HIS A 205 15.11 14.45 -8.99
C HIS A 205 16.51 14.81 -8.49
N GLY A 206 17.27 13.80 -8.08
CA GLY A 206 18.70 13.99 -7.75
C GLY A 206 18.92 14.97 -6.60
N GLN A 207 18.32 14.71 -5.43
CA GLN A 207 18.42 15.50 -4.20
C GLN A 207 17.69 16.86 -4.24
N GLY A 208 16.82 17.10 -5.21
CA GLY A 208 15.91 18.25 -5.18
C GLY A 208 15.03 18.22 -3.92
N ALA A 209 14.73 19.37 -3.33
CA ALA A 209 13.97 19.45 -2.10
C ALA A 209 12.83 20.48 -2.18
N LEU A 210 11.62 20.04 -1.86
CA LEU A 210 10.42 20.84 -1.68
C LEU A 210 10.00 20.73 -0.22
N VAL A 211 10.24 21.79 0.57
CA VAL A 211 10.06 21.72 2.03
C VAL A 211 9.19 22.85 2.56
N SER A 212 8.27 22.54 3.46
CA SER A 212 7.43 23.54 4.10
C SER A 212 7.09 23.17 5.54
N LYS A 213 6.92 24.19 6.37
CA LYS A 213 6.38 24.03 7.71
C LYS A 213 4.85 24.14 7.72
N GLY A 214 4.30 25.01 6.89
CA GLY A 214 2.85 25.07 6.62
C GLY A 214 2.39 24.01 5.63
N ALA A 215 1.15 24.13 5.17
CA ALA A 215 0.60 23.24 4.17
C ALA A 215 1.42 23.27 2.86
N GLN A 216 1.49 22.12 2.20
CA GLN A 216 2.14 22.02 0.90
C GLN A 216 1.14 21.53 -0.14
N ARG A 217 1.01 22.27 -1.23
CA ARG A 217 0.16 21.90 -2.34
C ARG A 217 0.95 21.92 -3.64
N ILE A 218 0.94 20.83 -4.36
CA ILE A 218 1.64 20.66 -5.64
C ILE A 218 0.63 20.21 -6.69
N ASP A 219 0.46 21.01 -7.73
CA ASP A 219 -0.34 20.70 -8.91
C ASP A 219 0.59 20.76 -10.14
N ALA A 220 0.70 19.67 -10.89
CA ALA A 220 1.56 19.58 -12.08
C ALA A 220 1.09 18.46 -13.03
N ALA A 221 1.51 18.56 -14.29
CA ALA A 221 1.25 17.50 -15.28
C ALA A 221 2.04 16.22 -14.95
N SER A 222 3.25 16.35 -14.40
CA SER A 222 4.07 15.24 -13.90
C SER A 222 5.00 15.70 -12.79
N LEU A 223 5.42 14.77 -11.92
CA LEU A 223 6.43 14.98 -10.89
C LEU A 223 7.48 13.87 -10.97
N ASP A 224 8.74 14.27 -11.20
CA ASP A 224 9.89 13.40 -10.97
C ASP A 224 10.54 13.78 -9.63
N ASN A 225 10.40 12.89 -8.64
CA ASN A 225 10.99 13.01 -7.30
C ASN A 225 11.98 11.86 -7.02
N ALA A 226 12.52 11.20 -8.07
CA ALA A 226 13.51 10.14 -7.89
C ALA A 226 14.74 10.68 -7.15
N GLN A 227 15.08 10.06 -5.99
CA GLN A 227 16.13 10.56 -5.09
C GLN A 227 15.88 11.98 -4.54
N GLY A 228 14.71 12.56 -4.76
CA GLY A 228 14.31 13.87 -4.28
C GLY A 228 13.51 13.81 -2.97
N ILE A 229 13.19 14.97 -2.43
CA ILE A 229 12.46 15.14 -1.17
C ILE A 229 11.28 16.08 -1.38
N VAL A 230 10.09 15.60 -1.03
CA VAL A 230 8.88 16.40 -0.80
C VAL A 230 8.50 16.22 0.66
N SER A 231 8.63 17.26 1.49
CA SER A 231 8.41 17.13 2.94
C SER A 231 7.67 18.33 3.53
N GLY A 232 6.56 18.08 4.22
CA GLY A 232 5.78 19.07 4.95
C GLY A 232 5.61 18.71 6.42
N GLU A 233 5.77 19.70 7.33
CA GLU A 233 5.44 19.55 8.76
C GLU A 233 3.92 19.67 9.02
N SER A 234 3.12 19.92 8.00
CA SER A 234 1.66 19.95 8.03
C SER A 234 1.09 18.99 6.99
N ASP A 235 -0.01 19.38 6.34
CA ASP A 235 -0.66 18.60 5.29
C ASP A 235 0.11 18.75 3.97
N VAL A 236 0.24 17.67 3.21
CA VAL A 236 0.80 17.67 1.86
C VAL A 236 -0.23 17.13 0.89
N THR A 237 -0.53 17.89 -0.14
CA THR A 237 -1.49 17.53 -1.19
C THR A 237 -0.79 17.52 -2.54
N LEU A 238 -0.88 16.40 -3.24
CA LEU A 238 -0.31 16.20 -4.57
C LEU A 238 -1.44 15.96 -5.58
N SER A 239 -1.53 16.81 -6.60
CA SER A 239 -2.46 16.71 -7.72
C SER A 239 -1.66 16.59 -9.02
N ILE A 240 -1.24 15.37 -9.37
CA ILE A 240 -0.36 15.09 -10.50
C ILE A 240 -1.14 14.38 -11.61
N ALA A 241 -1.27 15.01 -12.79
CA ALA A 241 -2.14 14.51 -13.85
C ALA A 241 -1.64 13.25 -14.58
N GLY A 242 -0.35 13.03 -14.63
CA GLY A 242 0.24 11.91 -15.37
C GLY A 242 1.09 11.02 -14.47
N LYS A 243 2.40 11.04 -14.67
CA LYS A 243 3.35 10.23 -13.89
C LYS A 243 3.83 10.98 -12.64
N LEU A 244 3.79 10.31 -11.49
CA LEU A 244 4.53 10.65 -10.30
C LEU A 244 5.60 9.58 -10.06
N ASP A 245 6.87 9.97 -10.13
CA ASP A 245 8.01 9.09 -9.85
C ASP A 245 8.64 9.46 -8.51
N ASN A 246 8.53 8.59 -7.51
CA ASN A 246 9.18 8.70 -6.20
C ASN A 246 10.15 7.52 -5.99
N GLY A 247 10.61 6.92 -7.08
CA GLY A 247 11.50 5.76 -7.04
C GLY A 247 12.92 6.06 -6.55
N GLN A 248 13.76 5.03 -6.53
CA GLN A 248 15.22 5.15 -6.29
C GLN A 248 15.59 5.91 -5.00
N GLY A 249 14.82 5.75 -3.93
CA GLY A 249 15.05 6.41 -2.65
C GLY A 249 14.41 7.79 -2.51
N GLY A 250 13.53 8.20 -3.43
CA GLY A 250 12.72 9.41 -3.28
C GLY A 250 11.87 9.38 -2.01
N LEU A 251 11.65 10.54 -1.42
CA LEU A 251 10.86 10.71 -0.20
C LEU A 251 9.68 11.66 -0.44
N VAL A 252 8.48 11.21 -0.14
CA VAL A 252 7.29 12.06 0.04
C VAL A 252 6.80 11.91 1.46
N SER A 253 6.74 13.01 2.23
CA SER A 253 6.41 12.96 3.65
C SER A 253 5.51 14.10 4.09
N ALA A 254 4.51 13.80 4.92
CA ALA A 254 3.71 14.77 5.65
C ALA A 254 3.61 14.38 7.12
N GLN A 255 3.78 15.33 8.05
CA GLN A 255 3.56 15.01 9.48
C GLN A 255 2.09 14.80 9.80
N ARG A 256 1.18 15.44 9.07
CA ARG A 256 -0.27 15.29 9.21
C ARG A 256 -0.84 14.48 8.06
N ALA A 257 -1.74 15.04 7.27
CA ALA A 257 -2.36 14.33 6.16
C ALA A 257 -1.50 14.41 4.89
N LEU A 258 -1.33 13.27 4.23
CA LEU A 258 -0.76 13.18 2.89
C LEU A 258 -1.85 12.70 1.93
N SER A 259 -2.12 13.51 0.89
CA SER A 259 -3.16 13.20 -0.09
C SER A 259 -2.62 13.22 -1.51
N PHE A 260 -2.91 12.16 -2.26
CA PHE A 260 -2.79 12.07 -3.72
C PHE A 260 -4.21 12.14 -4.27
N GLU A 261 -4.55 13.21 -5.02
CA GLU A 261 -5.96 13.53 -5.29
C GLU A 261 -6.48 13.05 -6.63
N ARG A 262 -5.62 12.63 -7.55
CA ARG A 262 -6.03 12.30 -8.92
C ARG A 262 -6.11 10.80 -9.17
N ASP A 263 -7.19 10.38 -9.80
CA ASP A 263 -7.44 8.98 -10.13
C ASP A 263 -6.66 8.50 -11.37
N ASP A 264 -6.13 9.41 -12.19
CA ASP A 264 -5.39 9.13 -13.42
C ASP A 264 -3.86 9.07 -13.24
N THR A 265 -3.34 9.33 -12.02
CA THR A 265 -1.90 9.32 -11.76
C THR A 265 -1.31 7.92 -11.78
N LEU A 266 -0.26 7.73 -12.58
CA LEU A 266 0.62 6.56 -12.52
C LEU A 266 1.67 6.78 -11.42
N LEU A 267 1.49 6.10 -10.28
CA LEU A 267 2.36 6.25 -9.12
C LEU A 267 3.49 5.21 -9.15
N ASN A 268 4.72 5.66 -9.17
CA ASN A 268 5.92 4.84 -8.99
C ASN A 268 6.60 5.19 -7.67
N ASN A 269 6.63 4.23 -6.74
CA ASN A 269 7.36 4.31 -5.46
C ASN A 269 8.38 3.18 -5.31
N ALA A 270 8.86 2.62 -6.43
CA ALA A 270 9.80 1.51 -6.41
C ALA A 270 11.13 1.88 -5.74
N GLY A 271 11.42 1.25 -4.60
CA GLY A 271 12.56 1.61 -3.73
C GLY A 271 12.45 2.97 -3.06
N GLY A 272 11.32 3.68 -3.17
CA GLY A 272 11.05 4.97 -2.55
C GLY A 272 10.33 4.87 -1.21
N ARG A 273 10.05 6.03 -0.61
CA ARG A 273 9.34 6.15 0.68
C ARG A 273 8.22 7.17 0.60
N ILE A 274 7.04 6.77 1.04
CA ILE A 274 5.86 7.64 1.21
C ILE A 274 5.39 7.50 2.65
N ASN A 275 5.39 8.61 3.41
CA ASN A 275 5.01 8.60 4.82
C ASN A 275 3.96 9.69 5.10
N GLY A 276 2.96 9.37 5.93
CA GLY A 276 1.96 10.35 6.36
C GLY A 276 1.45 10.10 7.77
N GLY A 277 0.96 11.15 8.45
CA GLY A 277 0.18 11.00 9.68
C GLY A 277 -1.13 10.23 9.39
N SER A 278 -1.84 10.61 8.34
CA SER A 278 -2.83 9.81 7.62
C SER A 278 -2.51 9.84 6.13
N LEU A 279 -2.99 8.85 5.38
CA LEU A 279 -2.70 8.74 3.96
C LEU A 279 -3.97 8.46 3.15
N LEU A 280 -4.25 9.33 2.18
CA LEU A 280 -5.19 9.10 1.10
C LEU A 280 -4.43 9.00 -0.22
N LEU A 281 -4.52 7.86 -0.87
CA LEU A 281 -3.86 7.63 -2.14
C LEU A 281 -4.89 7.29 -3.20
N LYS A 282 -5.05 8.18 -4.18
CA LYS A 282 -5.79 7.90 -5.40
C LYS A 282 -4.82 7.81 -6.58
N GLY A 283 -5.12 6.96 -7.54
CA GLY A 283 -4.27 6.80 -8.72
C GLY A 283 -4.83 5.81 -9.74
N ALA A 284 -4.27 5.85 -10.93
CA ALA A 284 -4.54 4.82 -11.95
C ALA A 284 -3.89 3.49 -11.55
N SER A 285 -2.66 3.52 -11.02
CA SER A 285 -1.93 2.35 -10.52
C SER A 285 -0.84 2.77 -9.55
N LEU A 286 -0.36 1.82 -8.74
CA LEU A 286 0.79 2.02 -7.84
C LEU A 286 1.78 0.87 -8.00
N ASP A 287 3.04 1.20 -8.32
CA ASP A 287 4.19 0.33 -8.14
C ASP A 287 4.93 0.71 -6.86
N ASN A 288 4.89 -0.16 -5.86
CA ASN A 288 5.60 -0.03 -4.58
C ASN A 288 6.67 -1.14 -4.42
N SER A 289 7.17 -1.71 -5.52
CA SER A 289 8.21 -2.76 -5.46
C SER A 289 9.42 -2.28 -4.66
N ASP A 290 9.85 -3.07 -3.66
CA ASP A 290 10.92 -2.72 -2.72
C ASP A 290 10.73 -1.37 -1.98
N GLY A 291 9.58 -0.72 -2.17
CA GLY A 291 9.26 0.59 -1.60
C GLY A 291 8.57 0.50 -0.23
N GLN A 292 8.47 1.64 0.44
CA GLN A 292 7.77 1.78 1.72
C GLN A 292 6.67 2.83 1.62
N LEU A 293 5.47 2.44 2.00
CA LEU A 293 4.31 3.31 2.11
C LEU A 293 3.73 3.14 3.50
N ILE A 294 3.86 4.16 4.35
CA ILE A 294 3.55 4.07 5.78
C ILE A 294 2.63 5.22 6.20
N SER A 295 1.50 4.89 6.79
CA SER A 295 0.63 5.82 7.50
C SER A 295 0.71 5.58 9.01
N GLN A 296 0.83 6.63 9.81
CA GLN A 296 0.77 6.51 11.27
C GLN A 296 -0.67 6.26 11.76
N GLY A 297 -1.66 6.76 11.05
CA GLY A 297 -3.09 6.53 11.26
C GLY A 297 -3.69 5.72 10.13
N ARG A 298 -4.91 6.10 9.70
CA ARG A 298 -5.65 5.46 8.61
C ARG A 298 -4.93 5.59 7.26
N LEU A 299 -5.03 4.55 6.46
CA LEU A 299 -4.58 4.50 5.08
C LEU A 299 -5.72 4.08 4.16
N ASP A 300 -6.08 4.94 3.22
CA ASP A 300 -7.02 4.65 2.15
C ASP A 300 -6.27 4.68 0.81
N ALA A 301 -6.25 3.56 0.08
CA ALA A 301 -5.70 3.46 -1.26
C ALA A 301 -6.79 3.08 -2.26
N ILE A 302 -7.03 3.93 -3.25
CA ILE A 302 -8.07 3.77 -4.28
C ILE A 302 -7.40 3.85 -5.65
N LEU A 303 -7.24 2.70 -6.28
CA LEU A 303 -6.56 2.55 -7.57
C LEU A 303 -7.53 2.04 -8.63
N GLY A 304 -7.55 2.67 -9.79
CA GLY A 304 -8.31 2.18 -10.94
C GLY A 304 -7.73 0.89 -11.54
N GLY A 305 -6.43 0.69 -11.44
CA GLY A 305 -5.67 -0.45 -11.97
C GLY A 305 -4.99 -1.26 -10.86
N ALA A 306 -3.75 -1.69 -11.12
CA ALA A 306 -3.01 -2.60 -10.26
C ALA A 306 -2.29 -1.90 -9.10
N LEU A 307 -2.21 -2.59 -7.96
CA LEU A 307 -1.20 -2.40 -6.94
C LEU A 307 -0.13 -3.50 -7.08
N VAL A 308 1.12 -3.10 -7.24
CA VAL A 308 2.31 -3.97 -7.14
C VAL A 308 3.05 -3.64 -5.85
N ASN A 309 3.16 -4.62 -4.93
CA ASN A 309 3.81 -4.47 -3.61
C ASN A 309 4.74 -5.66 -3.38
N THR A 310 5.71 -5.86 -4.27
CA THR A 310 6.55 -7.05 -4.35
C THR A 310 7.95 -6.85 -3.78
N GLY A 311 8.66 -7.95 -3.54
CA GLY A 311 10.03 -7.92 -3.02
C GLY A 311 10.06 -7.54 -1.53
N ALA A 312 10.92 -6.59 -1.15
CA ALA A 312 10.99 -6.06 0.22
C ALA A 312 9.93 -4.98 0.52
N ALA A 313 8.92 -4.86 -0.34
CA ALA A 313 7.88 -3.83 -0.25
C ALA A 313 7.08 -3.90 1.05
N ARG A 314 6.76 -2.75 1.58
CA ARG A 314 5.90 -2.62 2.76
C ARG A 314 4.85 -1.54 2.58
N LEU A 315 3.60 -1.90 2.73
CA LEU A 315 2.47 -0.99 2.86
C LEU A 315 1.89 -1.19 4.26
N ALA A 316 1.94 -0.16 5.11
CA ALA A 316 1.58 -0.29 6.52
C ALA A 316 0.73 0.87 7.02
N SER A 317 -0.25 0.55 7.86
CA SER A 317 -1.12 1.51 8.54
C SER A 317 -1.05 1.32 10.05
N GLY A 318 -0.92 2.40 10.79
CA GLY A 318 -1.06 2.42 12.25
C GLY A 318 -2.52 2.45 12.73
N GLY A 319 -3.48 2.62 11.82
CA GLY A 319 -4.92 2.47 12.02
C GLY A 319 -5.49 1.48 11.01
N ASP A 320 -6.69 1.76 10.49
CA ASP A 320 -7.32 0.94 9.45
C ASP A 320 -6.60 1.11 8.10
N LEU A 321 -6.61 0.03 7.31
CA LEU A 321 -6.13 0.00 5.94
C LEU A 321 -7.26 -0.43 5.02
N LEU A 322 -7.66 0.46 4.11
CA LEU A 322 -8.63 0.16 3.08
C LEU A 322 -7.95 0.25 1.70
N LEU A 323 -8.00 -0.85 0.96
CA LEU A 323 -7.43 -0.94 -0.38
C LEU A 323 -8.51 -1.33 -1.38
N ARG A 324 -8.65 -0.53 -2.44
CA ARG A 324 -9.46 -0.85 -3.62
C ARG A 324 -8.60 -0.78 -4.85
N SER A 325 -8.59 -1.83 -5.67
CA SER A 325 -7.79 -1.90 -6.90
C SER A 325 -8.35 -2.93 -7.87
N ALA A 326 -7.95 -2.86 -9.13
CA ALA A 326 -8.29 -3.91 -10.10
C ALA A 326 -7.58 -5.24 -9.76
N SER A 327 -6.32 -5.18 -9.30
CA SER A 327 -5.55 -6.34 -8.85
C SER A 327 -4.52 -5.96 -7.83
N VAL A 328 -4.14 -6.92 -6.97
CA VAL A 328 -3.07 -6.78 -5.98
C VAL A 328 -2.04 -7.87 -6.20
N ASP A 329 -0.80 -7.48 -6.44
CA ASP A 329 0.37 -8.35 -6.41
C ASP A 329 1.19 -8.04 -5.17
N ASN A 330 1.12 -8.94 -4.15
CA ASN A 330 1.85 -8.82 -2.88
C ASN A 330 2.87 -9.96 -2.70
N ARG A 331 3.39 -10.51 -3.79
CA ARG A 331 4.37 -11.58 -3.71
C ARG A 331 5.65 -11.14 -3.01
N GLY A 332 5.99 -11.80 -1.91
CA GLY A 332 7.13 -11.43 -1.05
C GLY A 332 6.92 -10.14 -0.26
N GLY A 333 5.91 -9.34 -0.56
CA GLY A 333 5.62 -8.05 0.07
C GLY A 333 4.81 -8.17 1.37
N LYS A 334 4.60 -7.04 2.03
CA LYS A 334 3.83 -6.96 3.28
C LYS A 334 2.77 -5.87 3.22
N LEU A 335 1.52 -6.25 3.48
CA LEU A 335 0.39 -5.37 3.74
C LEU A 335 -0.02 -5.53 5.20
N VAL A 336 0.13 -4.49 6.03
CA VAL A 336 -0.04 -4.60 7.48
C VAL A 336 -0.92 -3.47 8.01
N SER A 337 -1.92 -3.82 8.82
CA SER A 337 -2.79 -2.86 9.52
C SER A 337 -2.74 -3.10 11.03
N GLN A 338 -2.66 -2.02 11.81
CA GLN A 338 -2.87 -2.09 13.27
C GLN A 338 -4.36 -1.99 13.65
N GLY A 339 -5.24 -1.72 12.69
CA GLY A 339 -6.68 -1.77 12.81
C GLY A 339 -7.27 -2.85 11.90
N LEU A 340 -8.41 -2.52 11.28
CA LEU A 340 -9.06 -3.31 10.24
C LEU A 340 -8.19 -3.34 8.96
N LEU A 341 -8.13 -4.50 8.29
CA LEU A 341 -7.63 -4.60 6.92
C LEU A 341 -8.76 -4.98 5.97
N GLU A 342 -9.12 -4.08 5.07
CA GLU A 342 -10.11 -4.36 4.02
C GLU A 342 -9.46 -4.25 2.64
N ILE A 343 -9.55 -5.32 1.85
CA ILE A 343 -9.09 -5.35 0.45
C ILE A 343 -10.26 -5.71 -0.45
N SER A 344 -10.56 -4.82 -1.40
CA SER A 344 -11.51 -5.08 -2.49
C SER A 344 -10.75 -5.03 -3.83
N ALA A 345 -10.66 -6.18 -4.52
CA ALA A 345 -9.92 -6.27 -5.78
C ALA A 345 -10.54 -7.31 -6.73
N GLY A 346 -10.16 -7.25 -8.01
CA GLY A 346 -10.50 -8.30 -8.97
C GLY A 346 -9.69 -9.59 -8.73
N SER A 347 -8.44 -9.49 -8.26
CA SER A 347 -7.59 -10.63 -7.88
C SER A 347 -6.53 -10.20 -6.87
N LEU A 348 -6.03 -11.18 -6.10
CA LEU A 348 -4.96 -10.97 -5.13
C LEU A 348 -3.97 -12.15 -5.21
N ASP A 349 -2.68 -11.83 -5.35
CA ASP A 349 -1.58 -12.79 -5.23
C ASP A 349 -0.69 -12.42 -4.02
N ASN A 350 -0.75 -13.25 -2.98
CA ASN A 350 0.05 -13.14 -1.76
C ASN A 350 1.05 -14.31 -1.62
N SER A 351 1.42 -14.93 -2.74
CA SER A 351 2.32 -16.08 -2.77
C SER A 351 3.78 -15.69 -2.48
N ALA A 352 4.67 -16.68 -2.48
CA ALA A 352 6.12 -16.48 -2.31
C ALA A 352 6.45 -15.69 -1.03
N SER A 353 5.93 -16.15 0.12
CA SER A 353 6.09 -15.55 1.45
C SER A 353 5.47 -14.15 1.61
N GLY A 354 4.54 -13.76 0.74
CA GLY A 354 3.74 -12.55 0.90
C GLY A 354 2.97 -12.56 2.22
N THR A 355 2.78 -11.41 2.83
CA THR A 355 2.12 -11.30 4.13
C THR A 355 0.99 -10.27 4.09
N LEU A 356 -0.22 -10.69 4.47
CA LEU A 356 -1.34 -9.83 4.85
C LEU A 356 -1.58 -9.99 6.34
N ALA A 357 -1.54 -8.89 7.09
CA ALA A 357 -1.72 -8.93 8.54
C ALA A 357 -2.62 -7.81 9.03
N SER A 358 -3.56 -8.13 9.93
CA SER A 358 -4.34 -7.15 10.67
C SER A 358 -4.26 -7.43 12.17
N GLN A 359 -4.31 -6.38 12.97
CA GLN A 359 -4.49 -6.52 14.42
C GLN A 359 -5.96 -6.82 14.74
N ALA A 360 -6.91 -6.17 14.07
CA ALA A 360 -8.35 -6.40 14.19
C ALA A 360 -8.85 -7.31 13.05
N ASP A 361 -10.11 -7.16 12.66
CA ASP A 361 -10.72 -7.97 11.60
C ASP A 361 -10.03 -7.80 10.23
N MET A 362 -10.13 -8.82 9.41
CA MET A 362 -9.67 -8.78 8.01
C MET A 362 -10.80 -9.18 7.07
N SER A 363 -10.99 -8.41 6.01
CA SER A 363 -11.95 -8.70 4.95
C SER A 363 -11.30 -8.64 3.57
N LEU A 364 -11.35 -9.74 2.84
CA LEU A 364 -10.84 -9.87 1.48
C LEU A 364 -12.00 -10.15 0.53
N ARG A 365 -12.33 -9.20 -0.34
CA ARG A 365 -13.43 -9.29 -1.31
C ARG A 365 -12.88 -9.28 -2.72
N LEU A 366 -12.82 -10.46 -3.34
CA LEU A 366 -12.32 -10.67 -4.69
C LEU A 366 -13.47 -11.18 -5.56
N VAL A 367 -14.29 -10.27 -6.06
CA VAL A 367 -15.54 -10.62 -6.78
C VAL A 367 -15.24 -11.43 -8.03
N GLY A 368 -15.51 -12.74 -7.97
CA GLY A 368 -15.26 -13.69 -9.06
C GLY A 368 -13.79 -13.98 -9.37
N GLY A 369 -12.86 -13.31 -8.70
CA GLY A 369 -11.43 -13.43 -8.93
C GLY A 369 -10.73 -14.46 -8.06
N ALA A 370 -9.44 -14.69 -8.34
CA ALA A 370 -8.61 -15.65 -7.63
C ALA A 370 -7.86 -15.01 -6.44
N LEU A 371 -7.86 -15.73 -5.31
CA LEU A 371 -6.90 -15.52 -4.23
C LEU A 371 -5.82 -16.60 -4.33
N ARG A 372 -4.56 -16.17 -4.44
CA ARG A 372 -3.38 -17.02 -4.36
C ARG A 372 -2.61 -16.70 -3.10
N ASN A 373 -2.33 -17.71 -2.30
CA ASN A 373 -1.57 -17.62 -1.04
C ASN A 373 -0.61 -18.80 -0.88
N GLN A 374 -0.11 -19.30 -1.99
CA GLN A 374 0.77 -20.47 -2.02
C GLN A 374 2.23 -20.13 -1.65
N GLN A 375 3.06 -21.18 -1.44
CA GLN A 375 4.49 -21.02 -1.20
C GLN A 375 4.78 -20.08 -0.01
N ASP A 376 4.39 -20.53 1.19
CA ASP A 376 4.54 -19.80 2.46
C ASP A 376 3.81 -18.45 2.54
N GLY A 377 2.83 -18.21 1.67
CA GLY A 377 1.95 -17.04 1.78
C GLY A 377 1.22 -17.04 3.13
N LEU A 378 1.19 -15.89 3.80
CA LEU A 378 0.59 -15.75 5.12
C LEU A 378 -0.51 -14.68 5.13
N ILE A 379 -1.72 -15.06 5.50
CA ILE A 379 -2.87 -14.18 5.72
C ILE A 379 -3.34 -14.41 7.15
N PHE A 380 -3.24 -13.38 8.02
CA PHE A 380 -3.68 -13.57 9.39
C PHE A 380 -4.31 -12.34 10.04
N SER A 381 -5.36 -12.59 10.83
CA SER A 381 -5.95 -11.63 11.77
C SER A 381 -5.49 -11.99 13.18
N GLN A 382 -4.80 -11.06 13.84
CA GLN A 382 -4.14 -11.35 15.12
C GLN A 382 -5.11 -11.43 16.29
N ALA A 383 -6.15 -10.60 16.32
CA ALA A 383 -7.14 -10.56 17.39
C ALA A 383 -8.58 -10.67 16.89
N GLY A 384 -8.84 -10.46 15.59
CA GLY A 384 -10.18 -10.43 14.99
C GLY A 384 -10.53 -11.65 14.16
N ALA A 385 -11.59 -11.51 13.37
CA ALA A 385 -12.06 -12.48 12.40
C ALA A 385 -11.38 -12.30 11.03
N LEU A 386 -11.42 -13.35 10.21
CA LEU A 386 -11.03 -13.32 8.80
C LEU A 386 -12.22 -13.68 7.92
N GLU A 387 -12.60 -12.79 7.02
CA GLU A 387 -13.61 -13.04 6.01
C GLU A 387 -12.99 -13.02 4.60
N VAL A 388 -13.18 -14.06 3.82
CA VAL A 388 -12.70 -14.18 2.45
C VAL A 388 -13.85 -14.49 1.51
N GLN A 389 -14.04 -13.69 0.49
CA GLN A 389 -14.92 -13.93 -0.62
C GLN A 389 -14.12 -13.91 -1.93
N ALA A 390 -14.06 -15.03 -2.65
CA ALA A 390 -13.30 -15.18 -3.89
C ALA A 390 -13.95 -16.15 -4.87
N GLY A 391 -13.59 -16.05 -6.15
CA GLY A 391 -13.96 -17.03 -7.16
C GLY A 391 -13.24 -18.36 -6.97
N SER A 392 -11.95 -18.32 -6.61
CA SER A 392 -11.14 -19.50 -6.26
C SER A 392 -10.09 -19.13 -5.21
N LEU A 393 -9.62 -20.14 -4.46
CA LEU A 393 -8.51 -20.00 -3.50
C LEU A 393 -7.46 -21.08 -3.74
N ASP A 394 -6.24 -20.67 -3.99
CA ASP A 394 -5.05 -21.54 -3.97
C ASP A 394 -4.21 -21.20 -2.74
N ASN A 395 -4.29 -22.08 -1.71
CA ASN A 395 -3.55 -21.97 -0.45
C ASN A 395 -2.52 -23.09 -0.28
N ARG A 396 -2.03 -23.65 -1.37
CA ARG A 396 -1.03 -24.72 -1.30
C ARG A 396 0.23 -24.27 -0.54
N GLN A 397 0.53 -24.99 0.57
CA GLN A 397 1.68 -24.63 1.44
C GLN A 397 1.57 -23.20 2.05
N GLY A 398 0.40 -22.59 1.99
CA GLY A 398 0.13 -21.27 2.58
C GLY A 398 -0.66 -21.37 3.89
N THR A 399 -0.84 -20.26 4.57
CA THR A 399 -1.59 -20.19 5.82
C THR A 399 -2.61 -19.05 5.80
N LEU A 400 -3.87 -19.39 6.10
CA LEU A 400 -4.92 -18.45 6.47
C LEU A 400 -5.29 -18.69 7.94
N GLN A 401 -5.17 -17.68 8.78
CA GLN A 401 -5.39 -17.81 10.22
C GLN A 401 -6.17 -16.63 10.79
N ALA A 402 -7.10 -16.91 11.69
CA ALA A 402 -7.78 -15.91 12.50
C ALA A 402 -7.72 -16.29 13.98
N GLN A 403 -7.67 -15.30 14.87
CA GLN A 403 -7.91 -15.52 16.29
C GLN A 403 -9.39 -15.79 16.54
N GLY A 404 -10.27 -15.00 15.91
CA GLY A 404 -11.72 -15.18 15.92
C GLY A 404 -12.22 -16.15 14.85
N ASP A 405 -13.41 -15.90 14.34
CA ASP A 405 -14.01 -16.71 13.26
C ASP A 405 -13.22 -16.57 11.96
N ASN A 406 -13.11 -17.68 11.24
CA ASN A 406 -12.56 -17.73 9.89
C ASN A 406 -13.66 -18.18 8.93
N ARG A 407 -14.13 -17.28 8.08
CA ARG A 407 -15.24 -17.50 7.15
C ARG A 407 -14.77 -17.36 5.70
N LEU A 408 -14.85 -18.46 4.93
CA LEU A 408 -14.48 -18.48 3.52
C LEU A 408 -15.69 -18.80 2.64
N ARG A 409 -15.94 -17.97 1.64
CA ARG A 409 -16.96 -18.13 0.60
C ARG A 409 -16.28 -18.15 -0.76
N ILE A 410 -15.99 -19.35 -1.25
CA ILE A 410 -15.25 -19.60 -2.50
C ILE A 410 -16.21 -20.15 -3.55
N GLY A 411 -16.43 -19.43 -4.64
CA GLY A 411 -17.39 -19.84 -5.67
C GLY A 411 -17.00 -21.12 -6.41
N GLY A 412 -15.71 -21.36 -6.61
CA GLY A 412 -15.15 -22.52 -7.31
C GLY A 412 -14.29 -23.40 -6.41
N ALA A 413 -13.09 -23.73 -6.88
CA ALA A 413 -12.15 -24.60 -6.17
C ALA A 413 -11.43 -23.88 -5.02
N LEU A 414 -11.29 -24.60 -3.91
CA LEU A 414 -10.40 -24.31 -2.81
C LEU A 414 -9.33 -25.41 -2.73
N ASP A 415 -8.08 -25.05 -2.99
CA ASP A 415 -6.92 -25.96 -2.88
C ASP A 415 -6.10 -25.58 -1.64
N ASN A 416 -6.06 -26.49 -0.65
CA ASN A 416 -5.32 -26.36 0.61
C ASN A 416 -4.28 -27.48 0.79
N GLN A 417 -3.79 -28.07 -0.31
CA GLN A 417 -2.79 -29.13 -0.24
C GLN A 417 -1.53 -28.67 0.50
N GLY A 418 -1.18 -29.36 1.58
CA GLY A 418 -0.06 -28.95 2.44
C GLY A 418 -0.21 -27.57 3.11
N GLY A 419 -1.33 -26.90 2.91
CA GLY A 419 -1.64 -25.60 3.49
C GLY A 419 -2.39 -25.68 4.82
N ARG A 420 -2.68 -24.53 5.42
CA ARG A 420 -3.37 -24.46 6.72
C ARG A 420 -4.48 -23.40 6.71
N LEU A 421 -5.68 -23.80 7.09
CA LEU A 421 -6.81 -22.93 7.43
C LEU A 421 -7.12 -23.11 8.91
N ASP A 422 -6.96 -22.03 9.70
CA ASP A 422 -6.96 -22.12 11.16
C ASP A 422 -7.84 -21.03 11.80
N SER A 423 -8.73 -21.43 12.70
CA SER A 423 -9.41 -20.55 13.64
C SER A 423 -8.98 -20.93 15.06
N ARG A 424 -8.32 -20.02 15.77
CA ARG A 424 -7.71 -20.35 17.08
C ARG A 424 -8.71 -20.37 18.23
N ALA A 425 -9.63 -19.42 18.26
CA ALA A 425 -10.62 -19.29 19.32
C ALA A 425 -12.07 -19.26 18.81
N GLY A 426 -12.28 -18.98 17.53
CA GLY A 426 -13.58 -18.93 16.87
C GLY A 426 -13.88 -20.19 16.07
N ASN A 427 -14.77 -20.05 15.12
CA ASN A 427 -15.29 -21.11 14.25
C ASN A 427 -14.61 -21.05 12.87
N LEU A 428 -14.63 -22.18 12.16
CA LEU A 428 -14.20 -22.28 10.77
C LEU A 428 -15.40 -22.62 9.88
N ASP A 429 -15.86 -21.64 9.08
CA ASP A 429 -17.03 -21.78 8.19
C ASP A 429 -16.59 -21.71 6.73
N LEU A 430 -16.61 -22.83 6.03
CA LEU A 430 -16.12 -22.98 4.67
C LEU A 430 -17.27 -23.32 3.71
N GLN A 431 -17.35 -22.56 2.61
CA GLN A 431 -18.19 -22.89 1.48
C GLN A 431 -17.37 -22.82 0.19
N SER A 432 -17.41 -23.87 -0.64
CA SER A 432 -16.67 -23.95 -1.91
C SER A 432 -17.37 -24.84 -2.93
N GLY A 433 -17.00 -24.71 -4.21
CA GLY A 433 -17.42 -25.66 -5.25
C GLY A 433 -16.78 -27.05 -5.06
N SER A 434 -15.48 -27.07 -4.73
CA SER A 434 -14.71 -28.24 -4.30
C SER A 434 -13.66 -27.84 -3.29
N LEU A 435 -13.25 -28.77 -2.43
CA LEU A 435 -12.16 -28.56 -1.47
C LEU A 435 -11.18 -29.74 -1.55
N ASP A 436 -9.92 -29.40 -1.80
CA ASP A 436 -8.79 -30.32 -1.67
C ASP A 436 -7.94 -29.91 -0.45
N ASN A 437 -7.94 -30.75 0.59
CA ASN A 437 -7.14 -30.62 1.81
C ASN A 437 -6.11 -31.77 1.90
N GLY A 438 -5.75 -32.34 0.76
CA GLY A 438 -4.84 -33.49 0.69
C GLY A 438 -3.38 -33.12 1.01
N ALA A 439 -2.49 -34.09 0.86
CA ALA A 439 -1.04 -33.92 0.97
C ALA A 439 -0.57 -33.18 2.24
N GLY A 440 -1.16 -33.48 3.40
CA GLY A 440 -0.83 -32.86 4.69
C GLY A 440 -1.55 -31.54 4.95
N GLY A 441 -2.56 -31.17 4.17
CA GLY A 441 -3.39 -29.98 4.41
C GLY A 441 -4.09 -30.05 5.77
N VAL A 442 -4.28 -28.90 6.41
CA VAL A 442 -4.86 -28.79 7.75
C VAL A 442 -6.03 -27.83 7.76
N LEU A 443 -7.20 -28.31 8.17
CA LEU A 443 -8.37 -27.52 8.55
C LEU A 443 -8.53 -27.63 10.07
N ASN A 444 -8.46 -26.51 10.79
CA ASN A 444 -8.49 -26.52 12.24
C ASN A 444 -9.40 -25.43 12.82
N SER A 445 -10.28 -25.83 13.75
CA SER A 445 -10.97 -24.91 14.64
C SER A 445 -10.73 -25.37 16.08
N ALA A 446 -9.72 -24.75 16.72
CA ALA A 446 -9.19 -25.27 17.98
C ALA A 446 -10.22 -25.27 19.12
N LYS A 447 -11.08 -24.26 19.20
CA LYS A 447 -12.07 -24.09 20.28
C LYS A 447 -13.52 -24.00 19.80
N GLY A 448 -13.74 -23.91 18.50
CA GLY A 448 -15.06 -23.77 17.89
C GLY A 448 -15.46 -24.98 17.03
N TRP A 449 -16.54 -24.80 16.30
CA TRP A 449 -17.00 -25.79 15.31
C TRP A 449 -16.36 -25.51 13.94
N LEU A 450 -16.32 -26.56 13.12
CA LEU A 450 -16.01 -26.47 11.71
C LEU A 450 -17.24 -26.88 10.90
N LYS A 451 -17.66 -26.00 10.00
CA LYS A 451 -18.71 -26.28 9.03
C LYS A 451 -18.15 -26.21 7.62
N LEU A 452 -18.37 -27.26 6.86
CA LEU A 452 -17.97 -27.37 5.46
C LEU A 452 -19.18 -27.65 4.58
N VAL A 453 -19.38 -26.84 3.56
CA VAL A 453 -20.34 -27.08 2.48
C VAL A 453 -19.59 -27.04 1.14
N THR A 454 -19.55 -28.17 0.44
CA THR A 454 -18.78 -28.31 -0.81
C THR A 454 -19.38 -29.35 -1.74
N GLY A 455 -18.93 -29.37 -3.00
CA GLY A 455 -19.25 -30.49 -3.92
C GLY A 455 -18.44 -31.73 -3.56
N LEU A 456 -17.16 -31.76 -3.82
CA LEU A 456 -16.22 -32.82 -3.43
C LEU A 456 -15.33 -32.31 -2.31
N PHE A 457 -15.15 -33.12 -1.28
CA PHE A 457 -14.15 -32.93 -0.22
C PHE A 457 -13.08 -34.02 -0.28
N ASP A 458 -11.87 -33.63 -0.67
CA ASP A 458 -10.70 -34.52 -0.61
C ASP A 458 -9.84 -34.13 0.61
N ASN A 459 -9.78 -35.06 1.60
CA ASN A 459 -8.95 -34.97 2.81
C ASN A 459 -7.89 -36.08 2.84
N SER A 460 -7.51 -36.60 1.67
CA SER A 460 -6.56 -37.71 1.60
C SER A 460 -5.19 -37.32 2.15
N ALA A 461 -4.72 -38.03 3.18
CA ALA A 461 -3.53 -37.69 3.97
C ALA A 461 -3.60 -36.30 4.63
N GLY A 462 -4.76 -35.67 4.71
CA GLY A 462 -4.99 -34.39 5.36
C GLY A 462 -5.54 -34.53 6.77
N VAL A 463 -5.61 -33.41 7.51
CA VAL A 463 -6.15 -33.34 8.86
C VAL A 463 -7.26 -32.31 8.94
N THR A 464 -8.42 -32.71 9.40
CA THR A 464 -9.56 -31.83 9.68
C THR A 464 -10.02 -32.06 11.12
N GLN A 465 -9.92 -31.04 11.95
CA GLN A 465 -10.27 -31.15 13.36
C GLN A 465 -10.95 -29.89 13.91
N ALA A 466 -11.90 -30.09 14.82
CA ALA A 466 -12.62 -29.04 15.54
C ALA A 466 -13.24 -29.60 16.83
N GLN A 467 -13.88 -28.76 17.65
CA GLN A 467 -14.66 -29.25 18.78
C GLN A 467 -15.89 -30.06 18.28
N SER A 468 -16.52 -29.58 17.20
CA SER A 468 -17.56 -30.36 16.47
C SER A 468 -17.41 -30.10 14.96
N LEU A 469 -17.84 -31.11 14.16
CA LEU A 469 -17.77 -31.05 12.69
C LEU A 469 -19.18 -31.16 12.08
N GLU A 470 -19.47 -30.31 11.09
CA GLU A 470 -20.59 -30.49 10.17
C GLU A 470 -20.06 -30.45 8.73
N ILE A 471 -20.12 -31.59 8.03
CA ILE A 471 -19.62 -31.73 6.66
C ILE A 471 -20.78 -32.09 5.73
N ARG A 472 -21.01 -31.26 4.71
CA ARG A 472 -21.95 -31.52 3.62
C ARG A 472 -21.17 -31.49 2.30
N ALA A 473 -20.95 -32.67 1.72
CA ALA A 473 -20.20 -32.85 0.48
C ALA A 473 -21.07 -33.58 -0.56
N GLY A 474 -21.72 -32.83 -1.45
CA GLY A 474 -22.74 -33.37 -2.35
C GLY A 474 -22.24 -34.44 -3.33
N GLN A 475 -20.96 -34.41 -3.72
CA GLN A 475 -20.36 -35.35 -4.67
C GLN A 475 -19.57 -36.48 -3.96
N GLY A 476 -19.10 -36.27 -2.74
CA GLY A 476 -18.36 -37.27 -2.00
C GLY A 476 -17.34 -36.73 -1.03
N VAL A 477 -16.87 -37.57 -0.12
CA VAL A 477 -15.75 -37.37 0.79
C VAL A 477 -14.69 -38.42 0.54
N ARG A 478 -13.44 -38.01 0.33
CA ARG A 478 -12.25 -38.84 0.32
C ARG A 478 -11.43 -38.54 1.56
N ASN A 479 -11.20 -39.55 2.41
CA ASN A 479 -10.40 -39.43 3.63
C ASN A 479 -9.34 -40.55 3.70
N GLN A 480 -8.84 -40.96 2.53
CA GLN A 480 -7.83 -42.02 2.45
C GLN A 480 -6.57 -41.61 3.20
N GLN A 481 -6.20 -42.38 4.26
CA GLN A 481 -5.07 -42.05 5.14
C GLN A 481 -5.18 -40.67 5.84
N GLY A 482 -6.31 -39.97 5.70
CA GLY A 482 -6.58 -38.70 6.33
C GLY A 482 -7.28 -38.85 7.69
N HIS A 483 -7.41 -37.73 8.42
CA HIS A 483 -8.06 -37.70 9.73
C HIS A 483 -9.18 -36.66 9.78
N LEU A 484 -10.37 -37.09 10.23
CA LEU A 484 -11.50 -36.21 10.57
C LEU A 484 -11.84 -36.39 12.05
N SER A 485 -11.71 -35.33 12.87
CA SER A 485 -11.83 -35.47 14.33
C SER A 485 -12.69 -34.37 14.96
N ALA A 486 -13.80 -34.72 15.59
CA ALA A 486 -14.57 -33.90 16.50
C ALA A 486 -14.10 -34.15 17.94
N LEU A 487 -13.32 -33.19 18.50
CA LEU A 487 -12.56 -33.41 19.73
C LEU A 487 -13.39 -33.27 21.02
N GLY A 488 -14.51 -32.54 20.96
CA GLY A 488 -15.35 -32.24 22.12
C GLY A 488 -16.84 -32.51 21.93
N GLY A 489 -17.27 -32.89 20.73
CA GLY A 489 -18.69 -33.03 20.40
C GLY A 489 -18.95 -33.93 19.22
N ASP A 490 -19.98 -33.60 18.45
CA ASP A 490 -20.50 -34.41 17.36
C ASP A 490 -19.76 -34.21 16.05
N ASN A 491 -19.74 -35.26 15.23
CA ASN A 491 -19.29 -35.18 13.83
C ASN A 491 -20.47 -35.63 12.94
N ARG A 492 -21.06 -34.69 12.22
CA ARG A 492 -22.18 -34.93 11.32
C ARG A 492 -21.72 -34.82 9.86
N ILE A 493 -21.92 -35.88 9.10
CA ILE A 493 -21.52 -35.95 7.70
C ILE A 493 -22.73 -36.32 6.84
N VAL A 494 -22.97 -35.53 5.79
CA VAL A 494 -23.96 -35.78 4.75
C VAL A 494 -23.23 -35.78 3.41
N THR A 495 -23.21 -36.92 2.71
CA THR A 495 -22.46 -37.10 1.48
C THR A 495 -23.03 -38.19 0.58
N ALA A 496 -22.70 -38.19 -0.71
CA ALA A 496 -23.01 -39.30 -1.59
C ALA A 496 -22.17 -40.52 -1.18
N ASP A 497 -20.89 -40.49 -1.45
CA ASP A 497 -19.96 -41.58 -1.09
C ASP A 497 -18.94 -41.06 -0.06
N PHE A 498 -18.52 -41.96 0.85
CA PHE A 498 -17.45 -41.67 1.80
C PHE A 498 -16.38 -42.76 1.76
N ASP A 499 -15.17 -42.37 1.33
CA ASP A 499 -14.02 -43.26 1.29
C ASP A 499 -13.07 -42.97 2.43
N ASN A 500 -13.01 -43.87 3.43
CA ASN A 500 -12.16 -43.81 4.62
C ASN A 500 -11.07 -44.91 4.62
N GLN A 501 -10.66 -45.41 3.47
CA GLN A 501 -9.66 -46.48 3.40
C GLN A 501 -8.33 -46.06 4.04
N GLY A 502 -7.91 -46.75 5.10
CA GLY A 502 -6.71 -46.41 5.87
C GLY A 502 -6.80 -45.11 6.66
N GLY A 503 -7.94 -44.41 6.61
CA GLY A 503 -8.15 -43.12 7.29
C GLY A 503 -8.72 -43.26 8.70
N GLY A 504 -8.78 -42.16 9.43
CA GLY A 504 -9.36 -42.03 10.77
C GLY A 504 -10.58 -41.11 10.79
N LEU A 505 -11.66 -41.57 11.44
CA LEU A 505 -12.90 -40.82 11.61
C LEU A 505 -13.33 -40.90 13.08
N TYR A 506 -13.31 -39.74 13.78
CA TYR A 506 -13.49 -39.73 15.23
C TYR A 506 -14.49 -38.65 15.69
N ALA A 507 -15.23 -38.99 16.76
CA ALA A 507 -16.07 -38.03 17.49
C ALA A 507 -16.12 -38.40 18.98
N SER A 508 -15.96 -37.42 19.87
CA SER A 508 -16.20 -37.68 21.29
C SER A 508 -17.70 -37.86 21.62
N GLY A 509 -18.57 -37.24 20.82
CA GLY A 509 -20.03 -37.38 20.91
C GLY A 509 -20.60 -38.34 19.86
N LEU A 510 -21.65 -37.89 19.17
CA LEU A 510 -22.30 -38.65 18.09
C LEU A 510 -21.53 -38.50 16.78
N LEU A 511 -21.20 -39.61 16.17
CA LEU A 511 -20.78 -39.67 14.77
C LEU A 511 -21.96 -40.11 13.91
N SER A 512 -22.52 -39.19 13.11
CA SER A 512 -23.58 -39.51 12.18
C SER A 512 -23.15 -39.41 10.73
N LEU A 513 -23.51 -40.37 9.91
CA LEU A 513 -23.25 -40.38 8.47
C LEU A 513 -24.53 -40.72 7.70
N ASP A 514 -24.98 -39.77 6.88
CA ASP A 514 -26.06 -39.99 5.92
C ASP A 514 -25.47 -40.00 4.50
N GLY A 515 -25.68 -41.10 3.74
CA GLY A 515 -25.08 -41.21 2.41
C GLY A 515 -25.51 -42.42 1.59
N GLN A 516 -24.76 -42.65 0.50
CA GLN A 516 -24.96 -43.80 -0.36
C GLN A 516 -24.05 -44.98 0.06
N ARG A 517 -22.74 -44.75 0.11
CA ARG A 517 -21.75 -45.79 0.40
C ARG A 517 -20.72 -45.28 1.41
N PHE A 518 -20.28 -46.23 2.27
CA PHE A 518 -19.14 -45.99 3.16
C PHE A 518 -18.08 -47.08 2.96
N LEU A 519 -16.86 -46.66 2.57
CA LEU A 519 -15.72 -47.55 2.34
C LEU A 519 -14.70 -47.37 3.46
N ASN A 520 -14.60 -48.35 4.37
CA ASN A 520 -13.66 -48.37 5.49
C ASN A 520 -12.69 -49.56 5.39
N GLN A 521 -12.60 -50.14 4.20
CA GLN A 521 -11.88 -51.39 3.98
C GLN A 521 -10.37 -51.18 3.80
N GLY A 522 -9.62 -52.27 4.01
CA GLY A 522 -8.19 -52.36 3.69
C GLY A 522 -7.89 -53.55 2.78
N ALA A 523 -6.66 -53.62 2.27
CA ALA A 523 -6.15 -54.74 1.48
C ALA A 523 -5.82 -55.94 2.37
N ALA A 524 -5.47 -55.73 3.63
CA ALA A 524 -5.10 -56.74 4.62
C ALA A 524 -5.49 -56.30 6.05
N ALA A 525 -5.37 -57.19 7.00
CA ALA A 525 -5.60 -56.88 8.41
C ALA A 525 -4.73 -55.72 8.89
N GLY A 526 -5.36 -54.75 9.59
CA GLY A 526 -4.70 -53.54 10.09
C GLY A 526 -4.51 -52.41 9.08
N GLN A 527 -4.88 -52.62 7.79
CA GLN A 527 -4.79 -51.59 6.75
C GLN A 527 -6.13 -50.88 6.45
N GLY A 528 -7.23 -51.34 7.05
CA GLY A 528 -8.54 -50.70 6.92
C GLY A 528 -8.60 -49.37 7.69
N GLY A 529 -9.65 -48.61 7.41
CA GLY A 529 -9.92 -47.37 8.13
C GLY A 529 -10.36 -47.62 9.58
N LYS A 530 -10.21 -46.60 10.42
CA LYS A 530 -10.59 -46.64 11.83
C LYS A 530 -11.67 -45.60 12.12
N VAL A 531 -12.74 -46.04 12.75
CA VAL A 531 -13.87 -45.21 13.19
C VAL A 531 -14.03 -45.39 14.68
N GLY A 532 -14.04 -44.29 15.43
CA GLY A 532 -14.25 -44.33 16.87
C GLY A 532 -15.13 -43.17 17.32
N ALA A 533 -16.19 -43.47 18.12
CA ALA A 533 -17.05 -42.41 18.62
C ALA A 533 -17.72 -42.78 19.95
N GLY A 534 -18.23 -41.78 20.68
CA GLY A 534 -19.12 -41.99 21.81
C GLY A 534 -20.38 -42.77 21.37
N ARG A 535 -20.96 -42.38 20.25
CA ARG A 535 -22.10 -43.07 19.59
C ARG A 535 -21.91 -43.02 18.07
N ILE A 536 -22.33 -44.10 17.39
CA ILE A 536 -22.29 -44.17 15.92
C ILE A 536 -23.70 -44.38 15.39
N ASP A 537 -24.11 -43.55 14.42
CA ASP A 537 -25.38 -43.69 13.71
C ASP A 537 -25.15 -43.47 12.20
N PHE A 538 -25.09 -44.56 11.44
CA PHE A 538 -24.91 -44.51 10.00
C PHE A 538 -26.19 -44.94 9.27
N SER A 539 -26.64 -44.11 8.34
CA SER A 539 -27.78 -44.33 7.47
C SER A 539 -27.33 -44.29 6.00
N LEU A 540 -27.15 -45.46 5.40
CA LEU A 540 -26.66 -45.63 4.05
C LEU A 540 -27.73 -46.26 3.15
N ALA A 541 -28.00 -45.66 1.99
CA ALA A 541 -28.89 -46.26 1.00
C ALA A 541 -28.26 -47.44 0.26
N GLY A 542 -26.92 -47.49 0.17
CA GLY A 542 -26.13 -48.55 -0.44
C GLY A 542 -25.32 -49.36 0.58
N ALA A 543 -24.07 -49.69 0.27
CA ALA A 543 -23.25 -50.62 1.04
C ALA A 543 -22.35 -49.92 2.08
N LEU A 544 -22.13 -50.64 3.21
CA LEU A 544 -21.06 -50.38 4.16
C LEU A 544 -19.98 -51.47 3.98
N ALA A 545 -18.78 -51.09 3.51
CA ALA A 545 -17.66 -52.00 3.34
C ALA A 545 -16.62 -51.75 4.44
N ASN A 546 -16.54 -52.66 5.43
CA ASN A 546 -15.63 -52.63 6.57
C ASN A 546 -14.61 -53.76 6.58
N ARG A 547 -14.30 -54.33 5.41
CA ARG A 547 -13.34 -55.43 5.33
C ARG A 547 -11.97 -55.01 5.88
N PHE A 548 -11.46 -55.70 6.91
CA PHE A 548 -10.25 -55.37 7.66
C PHE A 548 -10.28 -53.99 8.33
N GLY A 549 -11.42 -53.29 8.35
CA GLY A 549 -11.61 -52.02 9.01
C GLY A 549 -12.12 -52.16 10.45
N GLN A 550 -12.15 -51.05 11.19
CA GLN A 550 -12.61 -50.99 12.58
C GLN A 550 -13.68 -49.90 12.74
N LEU A 551 -14.83 -50.26 13.32
CA LEU A 551 -15.85 -49.36 13.83
C LEU A 551 -16.07 -49.65 15.31
N GLU A 552 -15.80 -48.68 16.18
CA GLU A 552 -15.93 -48.84 17.63
C GLU A 552 -16.72 -47.68 18.24
N SER A 553 -17.76 -47.96 19.00
CA SER A 553 -18.51 -46.99 19.78
C SER A 553 -18.33 -47.21 21.28
N GLU A 554 -18.34 -46.14 22.06
CA GLU A 554 -18.34 -46.25 23.53
C GLU A 554 -19.69 -46.69 24.08
N SER A 555 -20.81 -46.41 23.36
CA SER A 555 -22.15 -46.78 23.82
C SER A 555 -23.03 -47.32 22.70
N GLU A 556 -23.65 -46.53 21.86
CA GLU A 556 -24.61 -46.97 20.83
C GLU A 556 -23.94 -47.22 19.48
N LEU A 557 -24.32 -48.31 18.80
CA LEU A 557 -23.87 -48.60 17.44
C LEU A 557 -25.09 -48.90 16.56
N HIS A 558 -25.53 -47.92 15.80
CA HIS A 558 -26.65 -48.06 14.86
C HIS A 558 -26.12 -47.97 13.42
N LEU A 559 -26.30 -49.07 12.66
CA LEU A 559 -25.89 -49.15 11.26
C LEU A 559 -27.08 -49.59 10.42
N ARG A 560 -27.44 -48.79 9.43
CA ARG A 560 -28.41 -49.12 8.39
C ARG A 560 -27.74 -49.06 7.04
N ALA A 561 -27.80 -50.14 6.25
CA ALA A 561 -27.25 -50.20 4.89
C ALA A 561 -27.98 -51.23 4.04
N ALA A 562 -27.88 -51.14 2.71
CA ALA A 562 -28.39 -52.22 1.85
C ALA A 562 -27.62 -53.55 2.06
N ALA A 563 -26.30 -53.45 2.25
CA ALA A 563 -25.43 -54.57 2.60
C ALA A 563 -24.29 -54.12 3.51
N ILE A 564 -23.82 -54.97 4.41
CA ILE A 564 -22.67 -54.74 5.30
C ILE A 564 -21.65 -55.85 5.05
N ASP A 565 -20.44 -55.50 4.62
CA ASP A 565 -19.31 -56.41 4.53
C ASP A 565 -18.30 -56.09 5.64
N ASN A 566 -18.29 -56.92 6.70
CA ASN A 566 -17.36 -56.87 7.82
C ASN A 566 -16.36 -58.04 7.77
N SER A 567 -16.09 -58.61 6.61
CA SER A 567 -15.16 -59.75 6.50
C SER A 567 -13.75 -59.41 6.99
N GLY A 568 -13.26 -60.13 8.00
CA GLY A 568 -11.98 -59.82 8.68
C GLY A 568 -11.92 -58.48 9.40
N GLY A 569 -13.02 -57.72 9.45
CA GLY A 569 -13.14 -56.40 10.11
C GLY A 569 -13.71 -56.51 11.54
N SER A 570 -13.94 -55.35 12.17
CA SER A 570 -14.45 -55.28 13.54
C SER A 570 -15.56 -54.23 13.64
N LEU A 571 -16.73 -54.67 14.19
CA LEU A 571 -17.84 -53.82 14.61
C LEU A 571 -18.05 -54.02 16.11
N ARG A 572 -17.78 -52.98 16.91
CA ARG A 572 -17.80 -53.09 18.38
C ARG A 572 -18.60 -51.98 19.03
N ALA A 573 -19.44 -52.33 20.00
CA ALA A 573 -20.07 -51.45 20.94
C ALA A 573 -19.58 -51.78 22.35
N LEU A 574 -18.69 -50.97 22.93
CA LEU A 574 -17.90 -51.33 24.12
C LEU A 574 -18.59 -50.98 25.45
N GLY A 575 -19.56 -50.06 25.44
CA GLY A 575 -20.28 -49.61 26.64
C GLY A 575 -21.41 -50.57 27.05
N ARG A 576 -21.74 -50.56 28.34
CA ARG A 576 -22.80 -51.37 28.90
C ARG A 576 -24.20 -50.76 28.77
N SER A 577 -24.30 -49.49 28.44
CA SER A 577 -25.57 -48.77 28.22
C SER A 577 -25.80 -48.54 26.74
N GLY A 578 -27.07 -48.47 26.32
CA GLY A 578 -27.46 -48.24 24.95
C GLY A 578 -27.83 -49.50 24.19
N SER A 579 -27.89 -49.43 22.86
CA SER A 579 -28.26 -50.52 21.99
C SER A 579 -27.33 -50.62 20.78
N THR A 580 -27.11 -51.86 20.35
CA THR A 580 -26.49 -52.18 19.06
C THR A 580 -27.58 -52.60 18.08
N ARG A 581 -27.74 -51.85 16.99
CA ARG A 581 -28.74 -52.13 15.97
C ARG A 581 -28.13 -52.15 14.58
N LEU A 582 -28.24 -53.31 13.89
CA LEU A 582 -27.82 -53.45 12.52
C LEU A 582 -29.03 -53.82 11.64
N VAL A 583 -29.27 -53.00 10.61
CA VAL A 583 -30.36 -53.21 9.63
C VAL A 583 -29.74 -53.31 8.24
N ALA A 584 -29.75 -54.50 7.64
CA ALA A 584 -29.19 -54.73 6.31
C ALA A 584 -29.89 -55.83 5.54
N GLY A 585 -29.83 -55.81 4.20
CA GLY A 585 -30.20 -56.96 3.39
C GLY A 585 -29.25 -58.12 3.67
N ASP A 586 -27.97 -57.92 3.52
CA ASP A 586 -26.94 -58.95 3.74
C ASP A 586 -25.88 -58.42 4.74
N LEU A 587 -25.48 -59.30 5.69
CA LEU A 587 -24.32 -59.09 6.55
C LEU A 587 -23.30 -60.20 6.31
N ASN A 588 -22.13 -59.87 5.75
CA ASN A 588 -20.98 -60.74 5.67
C ASN A 588 -20.01 -60.44 6.83
N ASN A 589 -19.93 -61.31 7.84
CA ASN A 589 -19.02 -61.22 8.98
C ASN A 589 -17.99 -62.36 8.98
N ALA A 590 -17.68 -62.98 7.80
CA ALA A 590 -16.70 -64.04 7.72
C ALA A 590 -15.33 -63.61 8.24
N TYR A 591 -14.76 -64.33 9.21
CA TYR A 591 -13.51 -63.98 9.92
C TYR A 591 -13.51 -62.59 10.58
N GLY A 592 -14.69 -61.96 10.71
CA GLY A 592 -14.87 -60.66 11.33
C GLY A 592 -15.31 -60.77 12.79
N VAL A 593 -15.27 -59.65 13.50
CA VAL A 593 -15.74 -59.51 14.88
C VAL A 593 -16.98 -58.63 14.91
N LEU A 594 -18.08 -59.12 15.48
CA LEU A 594 -19.24 -58.35 15.89
C LEU A 594 -19.39 -58.54 17.41
N GLU A 595 -19.07 -57.47 18.17
CA GLU A 595 -19.08 -57.51 19.63
C GLU A 595 -19.98 -56.41 20.17
N SER A 596 -20.88 -56.76 21.09
CA SER A 596 -21.72 -55.77 21.78
C SER A 596 -21.71 -56.05 23.28
N ALA A 597 -21.27 -55.06 24.04
CA ALA A 597 -21.44 -55.00 25.48
C ALA A 597 -22.73 -54.25 25.89
N ASN A 598 -23.50 -53.73 24.94
CA ASN A 598 -24.76 -53.03 25.18
C ASN A 598 -25.83 -53.97 25.77
N GLN A 599 -26.87 -53.37 26.36
CA GLN A 599 -28.00 -54.13 26.91
C GLN A 599 -28.78 -54.87 25.84
N ASP A 600 -28.96 -54.23 24.67
CA ASP A 600 -29.73 -54.78 23.57
C ASP A 600 -28.87 -54.93 22.30
N LEU A 601 -29.03 -56.10 21.63
CA LEU A 601 -28.49 -56.36 20.30
C LEU A 601 -29.65 -56.72 19.36
N ASP A 602 -29.95 -55.83 18.42
CA ASP A 602 -31.00 -56.00 17.40
C ASP A 602 -30.38 -56.15 16.01
N LEU A 603 -30.54 -57.32 15.42
CA LEU A 603 -30.06 -57.62 14.06
C LEU A 603 -31.25 -57.86 13.14
N GLN A 604 -31.55 -56.99 12.24
CA GLN A 604 -32.60 -57.08 11.22
C GLN A 604 -31.94 -57.32 9.85
N LEU A 605 -31.75 -58.55 9.47
CA LEU A 605 -30.95 -58.97 8.32
C LEU A 605 -31.77 -59.89 7.39
N GLY A 606 -31.58 -59.75 6.06
CA GLY A 606 -32.05 -60.68 5.09
C GLY A 606 -31.18 -61.95 5.06
N SER A 607 -29.84 -61.80 5.16
CA SER A 607 -28.93 -62.95 5.30
C SER A 607 -27.75 -62.63 6.24
N LEU A 608 -27.14 -63.65 6.85
CA LEU A 608 -25.95 -63.54 7.68
C LEU A 608 -24.94 -64.62 7.30
N ALA A 609 -23.75 -64.22 6.85
CA ALA A 609 -22.59 -65.08 6.69
C ALA A 609 -21.59 -64.83 7.83
N ASN A 610 -21.38 -65.81 8.74
CA ASN A 610 -20.54 -65.69 9.94
C ASN A 610 -19.50 -66.82 10.04
N ALA A 611 -19.02 -67.39 8.91
CA ALA A 611 -18.02 -68.44 8.90
C ALA A 611 -16.67 -67.94 9.48
N GLY A 612 -16.23 -68.60 10.59
CA GLY A 612 -14.97 -68.19 11.27
C GLY A 612 -14.97 -66.83 11.98
N GLY A 613 -16.15 -66.24 12.13
CA GLY A 613 -16.36 -64.99 12.85
C GLY A 613 -16.99 -65.23 14.24
#